data_4087bfbc1e9cac117161699762e4978b
#
_entry.id   4087bfbc1e9cac117161699762e4978b
#
_cell.length_a   1.000
_cell.length_b   1.000
_cell.length_c   1.000
_cell.angle_alpha   90.00
_cell.angle_beta   90.00
_cell.angle_gamma   90.00
#
_symmetry.space_group_name_H-M   'P 1'
#
loop_
_entity.id
_entity.type
_entity.pdbx_description
1 polymer ?
#
loop_
_entity_poly.entity_id
_entity_poly.type
_entity_poly.pdbx_seq_one_letter_code
_entity_poly.pdbx_strand_id
1 'polypeptide(L)'
;MIIHMMHMNLLESLIWLPFALYLFLKFINTNKFYFIILAGLTMCLSILGGYPQTFVFNFIFLGLFALYYIYKSYKSKDNKKVIQLIISVIIIVIISGGISSFQLFATNEFSENSERQNIGYEFAKQGSVHPLDIFTLFVPKIFGTFNWNDKADELSYWSVSKSGGHQEGSWMFTISTLYISLLALIFIIPAIRYYFNSKEKNFPLLFFGIVGLIALFFSFGGNFFVHKIFFDFIPLFDRFRNPGHITFIFTMTFGLIAAYGIDRLTEDKKQFSQFLNKKYLIFFSGFVLLFTLAFYTGIFKSLFPLSSN
;
A
#
# COMPACT_ATOMS: atom_id res chain seq x y z
N MET A 1 4.64 -6.90 -10.13
CA MET A 1 4.93 -8.16 -9.43
C MET A 1 6.21 -8.83 -9.92
N ILE A 2 6.41 -9.06 -11.23
CA ILE A 2 7.61 -9.75 -11.78
C ILE A 2 8.94 -9.08 -11.42
N ILE A 3 9.00 -7.77 -11.36
CA ILE A 3 10.22 -7.00 -11.10
C ILE A 3 10.63 -7.06 -9.61
N HIS A 4 9.69 -7.25 -8.70
CA HIS A 4 9.99 -7.48 -7.28
C HIS A 4 10.51 -8.91 -7.00
N MET A 5 10.50 -9.81 -7.98
CA MET A 5 11.13 -11.14 -7.83
C MET A 5 12.64 -11.05 -7.60
N MET A 6 13.28 -9.92 -7.91
CA MET A 6 14.67 -9.67 -7.54
C MET A 6 14.85 -9.39 -6.03
N HIS A 7 13.76 -9.04 -5.33
CA HIS A 7 13.74 -8.80 -3.90
C HIS A 7 12.75 -9.75 -3.22
N MET A 8 13.07 -11.04 -3.24
CA MET A 8 12.24 -12.12 -2.68
C MET A 8 11.85 -11.83 -1.21
N ASN A 9 12.80 -11.38 -0.41
CA ASN A 9 12.59 -11.03 0.99
C ASN A 9 11.53 -9.94 1.21
N LEU A 10 11.42 -8.97 0.30
CA LEU A 10 10.35 -7.96 0.35
C LEU A 10 8.97 -8.61 0.14
N LEU A 11 8.85 -9.47 -0.87
CA LEU A 11 7.60 -10.20 -1.14
C LEU A 11 7.24 -11.15 0.01
N GLU A 12 8.22 -11.91 0.48
CA GLU A 12 8.06 -12.84 1.60
C GLU A 12 7.61 -12.14 2.88
N SER A 13 8.01 -10.90 3.10
CA SER A 13 7.55 -10.13 4.26
C SER A 13 6.14 -9.56 4.08
N LEU A 14 5.77 -9.09 2.87
CA LEU A 14 4.52 -8.32 2.69
C LEU A 14 3.27 -9.19 2.49
N ILE A 15 3.41 -10.40 1.91
CA ILE A 15 2.26 -11.23 1.49
C ILE A 15 1.40 -11.72 2.65
N TRP A 16 1.91 -11.68 3.88
CA TRP A 16 1.24 -12.22 5.07
C TRP A 16 0.19 -11.27 5.66
N LEU A 17 0.23 -9.97 5.34
CA LEU A 17 -0.70 -9.00 5.90
C LEU A 17 -2.16 -9.31 5.59
N PRO A 18 -2.58 -9.61 4.35
CA PRO A 18 -3.98 -9.92 4.07
C PRO A 18 -4.49 -11.13 4.85
N PHE A 19 -3.64 -12.14 5.03
CA PHE A 19 -4.01 -13.34 5.77
C PHE A 19 -4.10 -13.07 7.28
N ALA A 20 -3.20 -12.29 7.84
CA ALA A 20 -3.27 -11.86 9.24
C ALA A 20 -4.55 -11.04 9.52
N LEU A 21 -4.92 -10.12 8.62
CA LEU A 21 -6.17 -9.37 8.71
C LEU A 21 -7.41 -10.27 8.64
N TYR A 22 -7.41 -11.24 7.74
CA TYR A 22 -8.50 -12.22 7.66
C TYR A 22 -8.66 -13.01 8.97
N LEU A 23 -7.56 -13.51 9.54
CA LEU A 23 -7.59 -14.23 10.81
C LEU A 23 -8.06 -13.35 11.97
N PHE A 24 -7.61 -12.09 12.01
CA PHE A 24 -8.06 -11.13 13.01
C PHE A 24 -9.56 -10.84 12.87
N LEU A 25 -10.09 -10.68 11.65
CA LEU A 25 -11.53 -10.54 11.40
C LEU A 25 -12.31 -11.79 11.80
N LYS A 26 -11.77 -12.99 11.53
CA LYS A 26 -12.40 -14.25 12.00
C LYS A 26 -12.50 -14.29 13.51
N PHE A 27 -11.47 -13.84 14.22
CA PHE A 27 -11.55 -13.71 15.68
C PHE A 27 -12.65 -12.73 16.11
N ILE A 28 -12.71 -11.54 15.50
CA ILE A 28 -13.73 -10.54 15.82
C ILE A 28 -15.15 -11.12 15.70
N ASN A 29 -15.39 -11.93 14.66
CA ASN A 29 -16.70 -12.47 14.34
C ASN A 29 -17.05 -13.74 15.15
N THR A 30 -16.05 -14.54 15.53
CA THR A 30 -16.28 -15.86 16.15
C THR A 30 -15.89 -15.93 17.62
N ASN A 31 -15.12 -14.96 18.11
CA ASN A 31 -14.49 -14.93 19.44
C ASN A 31 -13.59 -16.13 19.76
N LYS A 32 -13.12 -16.87 18.74
CA LYS A 32 -12.26 -18.06 18.93
C LYS A 32 -10.79 -17.65 18.94
N PHE A 33 -10.12 -17.76 20.08
CA PHE A 33 -8.74 -17.29 20.28
C PHE A 33 -7.68 -17.97 19.42
N TYR A 34 -7.94 -19.18 18.93
CA TYR A 34 -6.96 -19.85 18.03
C TYR A 34 -6.68 -19.03 16.76
N PHE A 35 -7.63 -18.21 16.28
CA PHE A 35 -7.39 -17.32 15.16
C PHE A 35 -6.34 -16.24 15.47
N ILE A 36 -6.24 -15.81 16.73
CA ILE A 36 -5.23 -14.86 17.17
C ILE A 36 -3.84 -15.51 17.22
N ILE A 37 -3.78 -16.76 17.68
CA ILE A 37 -2.53 -17.53 17.66
C ILE A 37 -2.05 -17.68 16.20
N LEU A 38 -2.94 -18.08 15.28
CA LEU A 38 -2.62 -18.17 13.86
C LEU A 38 -2.22 -16.82 13.24
N ALA A 39 -2.87 -15.71 13.64
CA ALA A 39 -2.47 -14.37 13.20
C ALA A 39 -1.06 -14.01 13.69
N GLY A 40 -0.73 -14.35 14.94
CA GLY A 40 0.62 -14.19 15.49
C GLY A 40 1.68 -15.00 14.73
N LEU A 41 1.39 -16.26 14.40
CA LEU A 41 2.25 -17.09 13.56
C LEU A 41 2.40 -16.51 12.13
N THR A 42 1.31 -15.98 11.57
CA THR A 42 1.36 -15.32 10.26
C THR A 42 2.25 -14.07 10.29
N MET A 43 2.15 -13.26 11.35
CA MET A 43 3.02 -12.10 11.51
C MET A 43 4.48 -12.47 11.81
N CYS A 44 4.72 -13.63 12.45
CA CYS A 44 6.06 -14.21 12.58
C CYS A 44 6.68 -14.49 11.19
N LEU A 45 5.92 -15.08 10.26
CA LEU A 45 6.38 -15.31 8.89
C LEU A 45 6.73 -14.01 8.16
N SER A 46 5.99 -12.93 8.44
CA SER A 46 6.32 -11.60 7.90
C SER A 46 7.68 -11.08 8.41
N ILE A 47 8.03 -11.33 9.67
CA ILE A 47 9.34 -10.98 10.22
C ILE A 47 10.44 -11.84 9.59
N LEU A 48 10.21 -13.17 9.52
CA LEU A 48 11.16 -14.13 8.98
C LEU A 48 11.44 -13.93 7.48
N GLY A 49 10.56 -13.25 6.75
CA GLY A 49 10.82 -12.79 5.38
C GLY A 49 12.03 -11.86 5.25
N GLY A 50 12.54 -11.32 6.37
CA GLY A 50 13.83 -10.64 6.44
C GLY A 50 13.87 -9.24 5.83
N TYR A 51 12.72 -8.57 5.62
CA TYR A 51 12.68 -7.18 5.16
C TYR A 51 12.07 -6.26 6.24
N PRO A 52 12.91 -5.62 7.11
CA PRO A 52 12.47 -4.91 8.31
C PRO A 52 11.39 -3.87 8.06
N GLN A 53 11.57 -3.02 7.06
CA GLN A 53 10.64 -1.95 6.72
C GLN A 53 9.22 -2.48 6.42
N THR A 54 9.11 -3.57 5.67
CA THR A 54 7.81 -4.13 5.28
C THR A 54 7.08 -4.76 6.46
N PHE A 55 7.78 -5.54 7.28
CA PHE A 55 7.08 -6.11 8.44
C PHE A 55 6.66 -5.04 9.45
N VAL A 56 7.44 -3.95 9.62
CA VAL A 56 7.01 -2.81 10.45
C VAL A 56 5.74 -2.18 9.88
N PHE A 57 5.66 -1.96 8.57
CA PHE A 57 4.42 -1.48 7.93
C PHE A 57 3.23 -2.43 8.16
N ASN A 58 3.46 -3.75 8.07
CA ASN A 58 2.43 -4.74 8.34
C ASN A 58 1.92 -4.67 9.79
N PHE A 59 2.83 -4.53 10.78
CA PHE A 59 2.46 -4.38 12.19
C PHE A 59 1.71 -3.09 12.46
N ILE A 60 2.17 -1.97 11.90
CA ILE A 60 1.49 -0.68 12.02
C ILE A 60 0.07 -0.79 11.43
N PHE A 61 -0.08 -1.38 10.26
CA PHE A 61 -1.39 -1.54 9.63
C PHE A 61 -2.33 -2.42 10.47
N LEU A 62 -1.86 -3.58 10.92
CA LEU A 62 -2.64 -4.47 11.77
C LEU A 62 -3.00 -3.80 13.11
N GLY A 63 -2.08 -3.05 13.70
CA GLY A 63 -2.30 -2.27 14.91
C GLY A 63 -3.36 -1.18 14.73
N LEU A 64 -3.29 -0.41 13.64
CA LEU A 64 -4.31 0.59 13.29
C LEU A 64 -5.69 -0.06 13.06
N PHE A 65 -5.70 -1.23 12.42
CA PHE A 65 -6.93 -1.99 12.20
C PHE A 65 -7.53 -2.49 13.52
N ALA A 66 -6.70 -2.98 14.43
CA ALA A 66 -7.14 -3.35 15.77
C ALA A 66 -7.67 -2.13 16.55
N LEU A 67 -6.97 -0.99 16.49
CA LEU A 67 -7.42 0.27 17.12
C LEU A 67 -8.78 0.73 16.58
N TYR A 68 -9.02 0.59 15.27
CA TYR A 68 -10.34 0.88 14.69
C TYR A 68 -11.45 0.04 15.35
N TYR A 69 -11.23 -1.27 15.55
CA TYR A 69 -12.23 -2.14 16.19
C TYR A 69 -12.32 -1.93 17.69
N ILE A 70 -11.22 -1.61 18.36
CA ILE A 70 -11.21 -1.20 19.77
C ILE A 70 -12.07 0.06 19.96
N TYR A 71 -11.87 1.09 19.13
CA TYR A 71 -12.67 2.31 19.16
C TYR A 71 -14.15 2.04 18.88
N LYS A 72 -14.47 1.20 17.88
CA LYS A 72 -15.84 0.80 17.57
C LYS A 72 -16.51 0.09 18.76
N SER A 73 -15.81 -0.83 19.41
CA SER A 73 -16.31 -1.55 20.61
C SER A 73 -16.45 -0.63 21.82
N TYR A 74 -15.51 0.29 22.01
CA TYR A 74 -15.59 1.30 23.08
C TYR A 74 -16.82 2.21 22.90
N LYS A 75 -17.06 2.67 21.68
CA LYS A 75 -18.25 3.49 21.37
C LYS A 75 -19.56 2.74 21.57
N SER A 76 -19.58 1.43 21.36
CA SER A 76 -20.74 0.56 21.66
C SER A 76 -20.85 0.15 23.14
N LYS A 77 -19.95 0.64 24.01
CA LYS A 77 -19.87 0.32 25.44
C LYS A 77 -19.63 -1.19 25.74
N ASP A 78 -19.05 -1.92 24.79
CA ASP A 78 -18.66 -3.33 24.97
C ASP A 78 -17.23 -3.42 25.53
N ASN A 79 -17.09 -3.14 26.83
CA ASN A 79 -15.78 -3.16 27.49
C ASN A 79 -15.13 -4.54 27.45
N LYS A 80 -15.93 -5.63 27.46
CA LYS A 80 -15.40 -6.99 27.36
C LYS A 80 -14.69 -7.20 26.02
N LYS A 81 -15.30 -6.74 24.93
CA LYS A 81 -14.71 -6.82 23.58
C LYS A 81 -13.46 -5.94 23.46
N VAL A 82 -13.46 -4.76 24.07
CA VAL A 82 -12.29 -3.88 24.12
C VAL A 82 -11.09 -4.60 24.74
N ILE A 83 -11.28 -5.21 25.92
CA ILE A 83 -10.22 -5.96 26.62
C ILE A 83 -9.76 -7.15 25.78
N GLN A 84 -10.67 -7.90 25.18
CA GLN A 84 -10.33 -9.03 24.30
C GLN A 84 -9.49 -8.61 23.12
N LEU A 85 -9.79 -7.47 22.48
CA LEU A 85 -9.03 -6.95 21.35
C LEU A 85 -7.62 -6.48 21.77
N ILE A 86 -7.50 -5.82 22.93
CA ILE A 86 -6.19 -5.42 23.46
C ILE A 86 -5.33 -6.66 23.75
N ILE A 87 -5.89 -7.64 24.45
CA ILE A 87 -5.19 -8.91 24.73
C ILE A 87 -4.78 -9.60 23.42
N SER A 88 -5.63 -9.56 22.41
CA SER A 88 -5.33 -10.16 21.10
C SER A 88 -4.12 -9.54 20.42
N VAL A 89 -4.00 -8.21 20.47
CA VAL A 89 -2.82 -7.51 19.91
C VAL A 89 -1.57 -7.91 20.68
N ILE A 90 -1.63 -7.95 22.02
CA ILE A 90 -0.51 -8.35 22.87
C ILE A 90 -0.07 -9.78 22.53
N ILE A 91 -1.01 -10.72 22.38
CA ILE A 91 -0.71 -12.12 22.03
C ILE A 91 -0.03 -12.20 20.65
N ILE A 92 -0.53 -11.46 19.64
CA ILE A 92 0.09 -11.42 18.31
C ILE A 92 1.54 -10.94 18.41
N VAL A 93 1.79 -9.86 19.14
CA VAL A 93 3.16 -9.32 19.33
C VAL A 93 4.06 -10.32 20.06
N ILE A 94 3.58 -10.96 21.13
CA ILE A 94 4.36 -11.95 21.89
C ILE A 94 4.70 -13.17 21.03
N ILE A 95 3.73 -13.72 20.31
CA ILE A 95 3.96 -14.91 19.45
C ILE A 95 4.92 -14.55 18.32
N SER A 96 4.62 -13.47 17.57
CA SER A 96 5.44 -13.10 16.41
C SER A 96 6.85 -12.67 16.81
N GLY A 97 6.99 -11.81 17.82
CA GLY A 97 8.28 -11.35 18.31
C GLY A 97 9.07 -12.43 19.05
N GLY A 98 8.38 -13.27 19.85
CA GLY A 98 9.03 -14.35 20.59
C GLY A 98 9.63 -15.42 19.69
N ILE A 99 8.86 -15.91 18.72
CA ILE A 99 9.34 -16.94 17.77
C ILE A 99 10.41 -16.37 16.84
N SER A 100 10.27 -15.11 16.40
CA SER A 100 11.24 -14.47 15.48
C SER A 100 12.35 -13.70 16.21
N SER A 101 12.50 -13.87 17.51
CA SER A 101 13.46 -13.11 18.33
C SER A 101 14.89 -13.21 17.80
N PHE A 102 15.32 -14.40 17.36
CA PHE A 102 16.64 -14.60 16.78
C PHE A 102 16.87 -13.71 15.53
N GLN A 103 15.87 -13.57 14.67
CA GLN A 103 15.95 -12.72 13.49
C GLN A 103 15.95 -11.22 13.88
N LEU A 104 15.14 -10.85 14.87
CA LEU A 104 15.05 -9.45 15.33
C LEU A 104 16.36 -9.01 15.99
N PHE A 105 16.96 -9.85 16.84
CA PHE A 105 18.27 -9.54 17.47
C PHE A 105 19.37 -9.43 16.43
N ALA A 106 19.49 -10.39 15.50
CA ALA A 106 20.49 -10.33 14.45
C ALA A 106 20.30 -9.10 13.54
N THR A 107 19.06 -8.73 13.21
CA THR A 107 18.74 -7.54 12.41
C THR A 107 19.12 -6.26 13.16
N ASN A 108 18.86 -6.17 14.47
CA ASN A 108 19.21 -5.02 15.28
C ASN A 108 20.73 -4.84 15.39
N GLU A 109 21.46 -5.93 15.70
CA GLU A 109 22.92 -5.93 15.77
C GLU A 109 23.54 -5.50 14.44
N PHE A 110 23.03 -6.04 13.32
CA PHE A 110 23.47 -5.63 11.99
C PHE A 110 23.18 -4.15 11.70
N SER A 111 22.01 -3.66 12.12
CA SER A 111 21.62 -2.25 11.93
C SER A 111 22.54 -1.30 12.71
N GLU A 112 22.90 -1.66 13.95
CA GLU A 112 23.79 -0.86 14.80
C GLU A 112 25.23 -0.78 14.26
N ASN A 113 25.69 -1.82 13.56
CA ASN A 113 27.03 -1.91 12.98
C ASN A 113 27.07 -1.53 11.49
N SER A 114 25.98 -1.00 10.93
CA SER A 114 25.90 -0.60 9.53
C SER A 114 25.86 0.93 9.37
N GLU A 115 26.15 1.41 8.17
CA GLU A 115 26.01 2.84 7.80
C GLU A 115 24.58 3.38 7.96
N ARG A 116 23.60 2.51 8.26
CA ARG A 116 22.20 2.87 8.43
C ARG A 116 21.86 3.47 9.81
N GLN A 117 22.85 3.58 10.70
CA GLN A 117 22.60 4.07 12.06
C GLN A 117 22.22 5.56 12.11
N ASN A 118 22.69 6.36 11.14
CA ASN A 118 22.41 7.80 11.05
C ASN A 118 22.14 8.19 9.58
N ILE A 119 21.05 7.69 9.05
CA ILE A 119 20.66 8.01 7.67
C ILE A 119 20.07 9.43 7.68
N GLY A 120 20.74 10.36 6.97
CA GLY A 120 20.16 11.69 6.72
C GLY A 120 18.87 11.58 5.88
N TYR A 121 17.99 12.57 6.00
CA TYR A 121 16.72 12.60 5.28
C TYR A 121 16.90 12.48 3.75
N GLU A 122 17.99 13.04 3.21
CA GLU A 122 18.32 12.95 1.78
C GLU A 122 18.46 11.50 1.30
N PHE A 123 19.00 10.63 2.14
CA PHE A 123 19.08 9.20 1.84
C PHE A 123 17.76 8.48 2.09
N ALA A 124 17.04 8.82 3.15
CA ALA A 124 15.76 8.20 3.50
C ALA A 124 14.67 8.44 2.43
N LYS A 125 14.67 9.62 1.78
CA LYS A 125 13.71 9.98 0.74
C LYS A 125 13.99 9.33 -0.63
N GLN A 126 15.10 8.63 -0.81
CA GLN A 126 15.39 7.91 -2.05
C GLN A 126 14.29 6.88 -2.32
N GLY A 127 13.94 6.69 -3.61
CA GLY A 127 12.83 5.83 -4.00
C GLY A 127 11.45 6.42 -3.69
N SER A 128 11.35 7.75 -3.54
CA SER A 128 10.09 8.47 -3.50
C SER A 128 9.31 8.30 -4.79
N VAL A 129 8.00 8.07 -4.67
CA VAL A 129 7.08 8.08 -5.81
C VAL A 129 6.86 9.53 -6.25
N HIS A 130 6.90 9.79 -7.56
CA HIS A 130 6.58 11.13 -8.04
C HIS A 130 5.06 11.35 -8.01
N PRO A 131 4.54 12.52 -7.60
CA PRO A 131 3.10 12.76 -7.52
C PRO A 131 2.36 12.54 -8.84
N LEU A 132 3.01 12.80 -9.98
CA LEU A 132 2.43 12.52 -11.29
C LEU A 132 2.30 11.02 -11.60
N ASP A 133 2.98 10.14 -10.87
CA ASP A 133 2.81 8.69 -11.00
C ASP A 133 1.37 8.23 -10.66
N ILE A 134 0.54 9.11 -10.10
CA ILE A 134 -0.90 8.86 -9.93
C ILE A 134 -1.59 8.56 -11.28
N PHE A 135 -1.08 9.09 -12.37
CA PHE A 135 -1.60 8.77 -13.71
C PHE A 135 -1.34 7.33 -14.14
N THR A 136 -0.36 6.66 -13.51
CA THR A 136 -0.12 5.23 -13.75
C THR A 136 -1.27 4.36 -13.22
N LEU A 137 -2.17 4.87 -12.39
CA LEU A 137 -3.41 4.19 -12.02
C LEU A 137 -4.27 3.86 -13.24
N PHE A 138 -4.22 4.71 -14.25
CA PHE A 138 -5.01 4.56 -15.48
C PHE A 138 -4.22 3.88 -16.59
N VAL A 139 -2.97 4.29 -16.80
CA VAL A 139 -2.07 3.73 -17.83
C VAL A 139 -0.72 3.41 -17.20
N PRO A 140 -0.41 2.12 -16.97
CA PRO A 140 0.77 1.71 -16.18
C PRO A 140 2.11 2.19 -16.71
N LYS A 141 2.18 2.47 -18.00
CA LYS A 141 3.43 2.82 -18.70
C LYS A 141 3.38 4.24 -19.30
N ILE A 142 2.55 5.12 -18.74
CA ILE A 142 2.31 6.45 -19.30
C ILE A 142 3.60 7.30 -19.40
N PHE A 143 4.54 7.09 -18.47
CA PHE A 143 5.82 7.81 -18.44
C PHE A 143 6.99 6.98 -18.97
N GLY A 144 6.71 5.89 -19.68
CA GLY A 144 7.71 4.98 -20.23
C GLY A 144 7.96 3.75 -19.35
N THR A 145 8.92 2.95 -19.77
CA THR A 145 9.34 1.74 -19.07
C THR A 145 10.85 1.70 -19.01
N PHE A 146 11.37 1.12 -17.95
CA PHE A 146 12.77 0.81 -17.86
C PHE A 146 13.10 -0.45 -18.67
N ASN A 147 14.10 -0.34 -19.52
CA ASN A 147 14.71 -1.48 -20.19
C ASN A 147 16.22 -1.41 -19.97
N TRP A 148 16.81 -2.47 -19.44
CA TRP A 148 18.26 -2.54 -19.19
C TRP A 148 19.11 -2.40 -20.45
N ASN A 149 18.52 -2.68 -21.61
CA ASN A 149 19.19 -2.63 -22.91
C ASN A 149 19.04 -1.27 -23.60
N ASP A 150 18.17 -0.38 -23.11
CA ASP A 150 17.95 0.91 -23.72
C ASP A 150 19.10 1.86 -23.35
N LYS A 151 19.58 2.61 -24.34
CA LYS A 151 20.54 3.68 -24.10
C LYS A 151 19.88 4.75 -23.21
N ALA A 152 20.68 5.40 -22.38
CA ALA A 152 20.20 6.40 -21.40
C ALA A 152 19.33 7.50 -22.05
N ASP A 153 19.51 7.78 -23.33
CA ASP A 153 18.76 8.79 -24.09
C ASP A 153 17.32 8.38 -24.45
N GLU A 154 16.97 7.08 -24.36
CA GLU A 154 15.63 6.56 -24.65
C GLU A 154 14.79 6.38 -23.40
N LEU A 155 15.37 6.53 -22.21
CA LEU A 155 14.69 6.38 -20.94
C LEU A 155 13.86 7.63 -20.66
N SER A 156 12.55 7.51 -20.79
CA SER A 156 11.57 8.60 -20.67
C SER A 156 10.95 8.72 -19.29
N TYR A 157 11.62 8.22 -18.24
CA TYR A 157 11.08 8.23 -16.88
C TYR A 157 11.81 9.26 -15.98
N TRP A 158 11.07 9.95 -15.08
CA TRP A 158 11.62 11.01 -14.20
C TRP A 158 12.76 10.58 -13.30
N SER A 159 12.86 9.31 -13.00
CA SER A 159 13.87 8.76 -12.10
C SER A 159 15.20 8.45 -12.78
N VAL A 160 15.34 8.72 -14.09
CA VAL A 160 16.59 8.46 -14.82
C VAL A 160 17.19 9.76 -15.32
N SER A 161 18.39 10.05 -14.87
CA SER A 161 19.18 11.17 -15.37
C SER A 161 19.72 10.86 -16.74
N LYS A 162 19.58 11.82 -17.68
CA LYS A 162 20.19 11.78 -19.03
C LYS A 162 21.72 11.67 -19.00
N SER A 163 22.36 11.97 -17.87
CA SER A 163 23.82 11.99 -17.74
C SER A 163 24.47 10.61 -17.53
N GLY A 164 23.71 9.50 -17.68
CA GLY A 164 24.26 8.15 -17.48
C GLY A 164 24.69 7.84 -16.04
N GLY A 165 24.63 8.82 -15.15
CA GLY A 165 24.76 8.62 -13.73
C GLY A 165 23.43 8.10 -13.19
N HIS A 166 23.44 6.96 -12.55
CA HIS A 166 22.31 6.55 -11.74
C HIS A 166 22.09 7.65 -10.71
N GLN A 167 21.08 8.50 -10.89
CA GLN A 167 20.65 9.30 -9.75
C GLN A 167 20.30 8.32 -8.64
N GLU A 168 20.77 8.61 -7.45
CA GLU A 168 20.46 7.84 -6.26
C GLU A 168 18.94 7.67 -6.17
N GLY A 169 18.44 6.46 -6.40
CA GLY A 169 17.01 6.14 -6.50
C GLY A 169 16.54 5.53 -7.82
N SER A 170 17.35 5.52 -8.87
CA SER A 170 16.96 5.03 -10.20
C SER A 170 16.65 3.53 -10.30
N TRP A 171 17.00 2.73 -9.32
CA TRP A 171 16.66 1.29 -9.26
C TRP A 171 15.19 1.03 -8.92
N MET A 172 14.40 2.07 -8.65
CA MET A 172 13.10 1.96 -8.01
C MET A 172 11.92 2.12 -8.98
N PHE A 173 12.16 1.97 -10.28
CA PHE A 173 11.10 1.96 -11.31
C PHE A 173 9.93 1.07 -10.99
N THR A 174 10.21 0.01 -10.26
CA THR A 174 9.23 -1.00 -9.91
C THR A 174 8.27 -0.55 -8.85
N ILE A 175 8.64 0.51 -8.12
CA ILE A 175 7.86 1.05 -7.01
C ILE A 175 6.99 2.21 -7.48
N SER A 176 7.36 2.89 -8.55
CA SER A 176 6.67 4.07 -9.06
C SER A 176 5.37 3.77 -9.81
N THR A 177 5.03 2.50 -10.06
CA THR A 177 3.76 2.16 -10.72
C THR A 177 2.67 1.91 -9.70
N LEU A 178 1.73 2.84 -9.59
CA LEU A 178 0.58 2.75 -8.68
C LEU A 178 -0.59 1.96 -9.26
N TYR A 179 -0.40 1.22 -10.35
CA TYR A 179 -1.47 0.53 -11.07
C TYR A 179 -2.15 -0.56 -10.25
N ILE A 180 -3.43 -0.37 -9.94
CA ILE A 180 -4.27 -1.31 -9.18
C ILE A 180 -5.30 -2.03 -10.07
N SER A 181 -5.22 -1.90 -11.39
CA SER A 181 -6.21 -2.34 -12.37
C SER A 181 -7.35 -1.32 -12.59
N LEU A 182 -7.66 -1.07 -13.84
CA LEU A 182 -8.80 -0.23 -14.23
C LEU A 182 -10.14 -0.80 -13.72
N LEU A 183 -10.27 -2.12 -13.67
CA LEU A 183 -11.46 -2.77 -13.11
C LEU A 183 -11.61 -2.44 -11.62
N ALA A 184 -10.53 -2.45 -10.85
CA ALA A 184 -10.60 -2.07 -9.45
C ALA A 184 -11.08 -0.61 -9.29
N LEU A 185 -10.56 0.33 -10.09
CA LEU A 185 -11.00 1.73 -10.06
C LEU A 185 -12.50 1.89 -10.37
N ILE A 186 -13.01 1.11 -11.32
CA ILE A 186 -14.45 1.11 -11.65
C ILE A 186 -15.28 0.67 -10.44
N PHE A 187 -14.86 -0.39 -9.74
CA PHE A 187 -15.63 -0.97 -8.63
C PHE A 187 -15.50 -0.17 -7.31
N ILE A 188 -14.55 0.74 -7.17
CA ILE A 188 -14.47 1.67 -6.04
C ILE A 188 -15.69 2.61 -6.03
N ILE A 189 -16.18 3.04 -7.19
CA ILE A 189 -17.32 3.97 -7.30
C ILE A 189 -18.58 3.38 -6.64
N PRO A 190 -19.06 2.18 -7.01
CA PRO A 190 -20.21 1.56 -6.35
C PRO A 190 -19.95 1.25 -4.88
N ALA A 191 -18.73 0.91 -4.48
CA ALA A 191 -18.38 0.70 -3.07
C ALA A 191 -18.66 1.96 -2.23
N ILE A 192 -18.17 3.11 -2.70
CA ILE A 192 -18.37 4.41 -2.06
C ILE A 192 -19.87 4.76 -2.03
N ARG A 193 -20.54 4.66 -3.18
CA ARG A 193 -21.97 4.98 -3.29
C ARG A 193 -22.83 4.13 -2.35
N TYR A 194 -22.60 2.81 -2.34
CA TYR A 194 -23.33 1.90 -1.47
C TYR A 194 -23.07 2.23 0.00
N TYR A 195 -21.82 2.41 0.39
CA TYR A 195 -21.45 2.69 1.77
C TYR A 195 -22.12 3.95 2.33
N PHE A 196 -22.17 5.04 1.55
CA PHE A 196 -22.79 6.27 2.04
C PHE A 196 -24.32 6.23 2.03
N ASN A 197 -24.93 5.44 1.16
CA ASN A 197 -26.39 5.27 1.09
C ASN A 197 -26.91 4.21 2.06
N SER A 198 -26.07 3.29 2.53
CA SER A 198 -26.46 2.24 3.47
C SER A 198 -26.57 2.76 4.90
N LYS A 199 -27.62 2.30 5.61
CA LYS A 199 -27.74 2.50 7.05
C LYS A 199 -26.77 1.62 7.85
N GLU A 200 -26.44 0.44 7.32
CA GLU A 200 -25.52 -0.51 7.94
C GLU A 200 -24.12 -0.35 7.36
N LYS A 201 -23.20 0.15 8.19
CA LYS A 201 -21.78 0.36 7.83
C LYS A 201 -20.92 -0.77 8.38
N ASN A 202 -21.14 -1.98 7.89
CA ASN A 202 -20.43 -3.17 8.38
C ASN A 202 -18.99 -3.27 7.84
N PHE A 203 -18.73 -2.75 6.63
CA PHE A 203 -17.40 -2.72 6.05
C PHE A 203 -16.64 -1.47 6.49
N PRO A 204 -15.37 -1.57 6.91
CA PRO A 204 -14.57 -0.43 7.36
C PRO A 204 -14.00 0.41 6.20
N LEU A 205 -14.85 0.85 5.26
CA LEU A 205 -14.46 1.58 4.06
C LEU A 205 -13.67 2.83 4.37
N LEU A 206 -14.12 3.64 5.33
CA LEU A 206 -13.42 4.88 5.69
C LEU A 206 -12.04 4.59 6.27
N PHE A 207 -11.90 3.52 7.07
CA PHE A 207 -10.61 3.11 7.59
C PHE A 207 -9.65 2.77 6.43
N PHE A 208 -10.06 1.87 5.53
CA PHE A 208 -9.22 1.49 4.39
C PHE A 208 -8.92 2.67 3.47
N GLY A 209 -9.90 3.53 3.21
CA GLY A 209 -9.70 4.73 2.39
C GLY A 209 -8.68 5.70 3.00
N ILE A 210 -8.81 6.01 4.30
CA ILE A 210 -7.90 6.94 5.00
C ILE A 210 -6.49 6.35 5.07
N VAL A 211 -6.34 5.09 5.51
CA VAL A 211 -5.02 4.46 5.64
C VAL A 211 -4.35 4.30 4.28
N GLY A 212 -5.12 3.93 3.24
CA GLY A 212 -4.59 3.86 1.88
C GLY A 212 -4.13 5.20 1.34
N LEU A 213 -4.88 6.29 1.58
CA LEU A 213 -4.47 7.63 1.18
C LEU A 213 -3.24 8.12 1.96
N ILE A 214 -3.16 7.85 3.27
CA ILE A 214 -1.96 8.16 4.06
C ILE A 214 -0.75 7.41 3.49
N ALA A 215 -0.90 6.12 3.15
CA ALA A 215 0.16 5.34 2.53
C ALA A 215 0.59 5.91 1.16
N LEU A 216 -0.37 6.35 0.35
CA LEU A 216 -0.08 7.02 -0.92
C LEU A 216 0.70 8.32 -0.71
N PHE A 217 0.24 9.20 0.18
CA PHE A 217 0.94 10.46 0.46
C PHE A 217 2.31 10.26 1.11
N PHE A 218 2.44 9.25 1.97
CA PHE A 218 3.74 8.86 2.52
C PHE A 218 4.70 8.38 1.40
N SER A 219 4.20 7.63 0.42
CA SER A 219 5.02 7.11 -0.68
C SER A 219 5.65 8.20 -1.55
N PHE A 220 5.05 9.40 -1.57
CA PHE A 220 5.63 10.55 -2.28
C PHE A 220 6.94 11.05 -1.65
N GLY A 221 7.28 10.58 -0.46
CA GLY A 221 8.59 10.78 0.15
C GLY A 221 9.03 12.24 0.18
N GLY A 222 10.17 12.52 -0.45
CA GLY A 222 10.70 13.89 -0.56
C GLY A 222 9.84 14.86 -1.38
N ASN A 223 8.88 14.36 -2.17
CA ASN A 223 7.97 15.18 -2.96
C ASN A 223 6.74 15.66 -2.17
N PHE A 224 6.56 15.20 -0.92
CA PHE A 224 5.45 15.58 -0.07
C PHE A 224 5.82 15.51 1.42
N PHE A 225 5.21 16.34 2.24
CA PHE A 225 5.62 16.53 3.65
C PHE A 225 5.32 15.34 4.58
N VAL A 226 4.40 14.44 4.22
CA VAL A 226 3.96 13.34 5.10
C VAL A 226 5.11 12.44 5.51
N HIS A 227 5.96 12.01 4.58
CA HIS A 227 7.12 11.17 4.91
C HIS A 227 8.08 11.86 5.89
N LYS A 228 8.29 13.18 5.70
CA LYS A 228 9.17 13.96 6.59
C LYS A 228 8.64 13.99 8.03
N ILE A 229 7.31 14.11 8.22
CA ILE A 229 6.69 14.04 9.56
C ILE A 229 6.97 12.66 10.20
N PHE A 230 6.80 11.58 9.47
CA PHE A 230 7.09 10.24 10.00
C PHE A 230 8.57 10.06 10.33
N PHE A 231 9.45 10.55 9.47
CA PHE A 231 10.90 10.50 9.68
C PHE A 231 11.33 11.24 10.95
N ASP A 232 10.78 12.43 11.19
CA ASP A 232 11.19 13.30 12.31
C ASP A 232 10.56 12.87 13.65
N PHE A 233 9.34 12.32 13.65
CA PHE A 233 8.58 12.14 14.89
C PHE A 233 8.30 10.68 15.26
N ILE A 234 8.42 9.73 14.33
CA ILE A 234 8.10 8.34 14.62
C ILE A 234 9.38 7.51 14.72
N PRO A 235 9.64 6.88 15.87
CA PRO A 235 10.81 6.03 16.05
C PRO A 235 10.94 4.97 14.96
N LEU A 236 12.15 4.64 14.54
CA LEU A 236 12.54 3.68 13.52
C LEU A 236 12.35 4.15 12.07
N PHE A 237 11.51 5.17 11.79
CA PHE A 237 11.35 5.66 10.43
C PHE A 237 12.58 6.36 9.87
N ASP A 238 13.42 6.88 10.77
CA ASP A 238 14.75 7.43 10.47
C ASP A 238 15.77 6.40 9.95
N ARG A 239 15.48 5.10 10.10
CA ARG A 239 16.33 3.99 9.63
C ARG A 239 15.86 3.39 8.30
N PHE A 240 14.71 3.82 7.79
CA PHE A 240 14.11 3.30 6.57
C PHE A 240 14.36 4.22 5.38
N ARG A 241 14.56 3.61 4.22
CA ARG A 241 14.62 4.30 2.94
C ARG A 241 13.52 3.78 2.02
N ASN A 242 13.38 4.40 0.84
CA ASN A 242 12.43 3.97 -0.17
C ASN A 242 10.98 4.04 0.30
N PRO A 243 10.46 5.25 0.55
CA PRO A 243 9.08 5.44 0.99
C PRO A 243 8.06 4.84 0.02
N GLY A 244 8.42 4.68 -1.25
CA GLY A 244 7.59 4.01 -2.25
C GLY A 244 7.21 2.57 -1.91
N HIS A 245 7.96 1.88 -1.04
CA HIS A 245 7.60 0.51 -0.65
C HIS A 245 6.24 0.42 0.05
N ILE A 246 5.74 1.48 0.69
CA ILE A 246 4.43 1.48 1.35
C ILE A 246 3.24 1.39 0.38
N THR A 247 3.47 1.57 -0.92
CA THR A 247 2.41 1.53 -1.95
C THR A 247 1.63 0.22 -1.97
N PHE A 248 2.21 -0.88 -1.45
CA PHE A 248 1.47 -2.14 -1.32
C PHE A 248 0.26 -2.01 -0.38
N ILE A 249 0.35 -1.17 0.67
CA ILE A 249 -0.79 -0.88 1.57
C ILE A 249 -1.87 -0.12 0.80
N PHE A 250 -1.49 0.88 0.00
CA PHE A 250 -2.42 1.58 -0.89
C PHE A 250 -3.12 0.59 -1.83
N THR A 251 -2.35 -0.23 -2.54
CA THR A 251 -2.88 -1.23 -3.48
C THR A 251 -3.83 -2.22 -2.80
N MET A 252 -3.45 -2.74 -1.63
CA MET A 252 -4.27 -3.67 -0.86
C MET A 252 -5.57 -3.03 -0.39
N THR A 253 -5.51 -1.84 0.20
CA THR A 253 -6.70 -1.17 0.76
C THR A 253 -7.70 -0.80 -0.33
N PHE A 254 -7.25 -0.26 -1.43
CA PHE A 254 -8.11 0.09 -2.56
C PHE A 254 -8.63 -1.16 -3.29
N GLY A 255 -7.84 -2.24 -3.34
CA GLY A 255 -8.31 -3.55 -3.79
C GLY A 255 -9.45 -4.12 -2.93
N LEU A 256 -9.34 -4.01 -1.60
CA LEU A 256 -10.41 -4.41 -0.66
C LEU A 256 -11.67 -3.56 -0.82
N ILE A 257 -11.52 -2.24 -1.05
CA ILE A 257 -12.66 -1.36 -1.33
C ILE A 257 -13.34 -1.77 -2.64
N ALA A 258 -12.57 -2.06 -3.68
CA ALA A 258 -13.10 -2.54 -4.96
C ALA A 258 -13.83 -3.89 -4.82
N ALA A 259 -13.26 -4.83 -4.07
CA ALA A 259 -13.90 -6.12 -3.78
C ALA A 259 -15.24 -5.95 -3.06
N TYR A 260 -15.31 -5.03 -2.08
CA TYR A 260 -16.57 -4.67 -1.44
C TYR A 260 -17.59 -4.11 -2.45
N GLY A 261 -17.14 -3.30 -3.41
CA GLY A 261 -18.00 -2.77 -4.47
C GLY A 261 -18.59 -3.87 -5.36
N ILE A 262 -17.77 -4.87 -5.71
CA ILE A 262 -18.23 -6.04 -6.49
C ILE A 262 -19.27 -6.82 -5.68
N ASP A 263 -18.98 -7.11 -4.42
CA ASP A 263 -19.85 -7.86 -3.51
C ASP A 263 -21.25 -7.22 -3.42
N ARG A 264 -21.28 -5.91 -3.18
CA ARG A 264 -22.54 -5.15 -3.09
C ARG A 264 -23.32 -5.09 -4.43
N LEU A 265 -22.62 -4.99 -5.54
CA LEU A 265 -23.27 -5.02 -6.86
C LEU A 265 -23.86 -6.39 -7.19
N THR A 266 -23.20 -7.48 -6.77
CA THR A 266 -23.71 -8.85 -7.03
C THR A 266 -24.93 -9.18 -6.16
N GLU A 267 -25.03 -8.61 -4.96
CA GLU A 267 -26.19 -8.78 -4.09
C GLU A 267 -27.43 -8.02 -4.60
N ASP A 268 -27.26 -6.85 -5.21
CA ASP A 268 -28.36 -6.01 -5.71
C ASP A 268 -28.40 -5.96 -7.25
N LYS A 269 -29.16 -6.86 -7.85
CA LYS A 269 -29.34 -6.95 -9.31
C LYS A 269 -29.83 -5.65 -9.96
N LYS A 270 -30.63 -4.84 -9.24
CA LYS A 270 -31.12 -3.56 -9.75
C LYS A 270 -30.00 -2.52 -9.81
N GLN A 271 -29.16 -2.44 -8.78
CA GLN A 271 -27.99 -1.57 -8.80
C GLN A 271 -26.96 -2.04 -9.82
N PHE A 272 -26.76 -3.35 -9.97
CA PHE A 272 -25.90 -3.92 -11.01
C PHE A 272 -26.35 -3.50 -12.40
N SER A 273 -27.64 -3.62 -12.71
CA SER A 273 -28.20 -3.18 -13.99
C SER A 273 -28.05 -1.67 -14.22
N GLN A 274 -28.25 -0.86 -13.18
CA GLN A 274 -28.04 0.58 -13.25
C GLN A 274 -26.56 0.95 -13.45
N PHE A 275 -25.65 0.23 -12.81
CA PHE A 275 -24.21 0.41 -12.96
C PHE A 275 -23.71 0.06 -14.37
N LEU A 276 -24.27 -1.01 -14.96
CA LEU A 276 -24.02 -1.39 -16.35
C LEU A 276 -24.76 -0.48 -17.37
N ASN A 277 -25.46 0.57 -16.90
CA ASN A 277 -26.14 1.48 -17.79
C ASN A 277 -25.14 2.05 -18.81
N LYS A 278 -25.54 2.05 -20.10
CA LYS A 278 -24.70 2.49 -21.23
C LYS A 278 -23.98 3.82 -20.99
N LYS A 279 -24.61 4.75 -20.26
CA LYS A 279 -23.99 6.05 -19.96
C LYS A 279 -22.69 5.96 -19.17
N TYR A 280 -22.63 5.10 -18.14
CA TYR A 280 -21.41 4.94 -17.33
C TYR A 280 -20.33 4.17 -18.09
N LEU A 281 -20.72 3.14 -18.84
CA LEU A 281 -19.79 2.39 -19.68
C LEU A 281 -19.22 3.26 -20.80
N ILE A 282 -20.04 4.08 -21.47
CA ILE A 282 -19.60 5.01 -22.51
C ILE A 282 -18.68 6.08 -21.92
N PHE A 283 -19.04 6.68 -20.77
CA PHE A 283 -18.19 7.66 -20.12
C PHE A 283 -16.81 7.08 -19.74
N PHE A 284 -16.81 5.90 -19.13
CA PHE A 284 -15.56 5.26 -18.70
C PHE A 284 -14.72 4.79 -19.90
N SER A 285 -15.32 4.13 -20.90
CA SER A 285 -14.59 3.73 -22.10
C SER A 285 -14.10 4.94 -22.91
N GLY A 286 -14.89 6.02 -22.97
CA GLY A 286 -14.47 7.29 -23.56
C GLY A 286 -13.30 7.92 -22.81
N PHE A 287 -13.34 7.92 -21.48
CA PHE A 287 -12.23 8.40 -20.65
C PHE A 287 -10.95 7.60 -20.89
N VAL A 288 -11.02 6.26 -20.86
CA VAL A 288 -9.88 5.38 -21.13
C VAL A 288 -9.35 5.60 -22.54
N LEU A 289 -10.23 5.72 -23.55
CA LEU A 289 -9.84 5.95 -24.92
C LEU A 289 -9.15 7.30 -25.10
N LEU A 290 -9.70 8.37 -24.55
CA LEU A 290 -9.10 9.71 -24.61
C LEU A 290 -7.74 9.74 -23.93
N PHE A 291 -7.62 9.08 -22.78
CA PHE A 291 -6.38 9.01 -22.04
C PHE A 291 -5.31 8.20 -22.80
N THR A 292 -5.72 7.11 -23.44
CA THR A 292 -4.87 6.28 -24.29
C THR A 292 -4.41 7.05 -25.54
N LEU A 293 -5.33 7.76 -26.19
CA LEU A 293 -5.00 8.61 -27.35
C LEU A 293 -4.04 9.74 -26.97
N ALA A 294 -4.27 10.42 -25.84
CA ALA A 294 -3.37 11.45 -25.33
C ALA A 294 -1.95 10.90 -25.08
N PHE A 295 -1.86 9.65 -24.63
CA PHE A 295 -0.58 8.95 -24.49
C PHE A 295 0.10 8.71 -25.85
N TYR A 296 -0.60 8.11 -26.80
CA TYR A 296 -0.03 7.79 -28.13
C TYR A 296 0.30 9.03 -28.97
N THR A 297 -0.45 10.13 -28.83
CA THR A 297 -0.18 11.39 -29.54
C THR A 297 0.98 12.19 -28.96
N GLY A 298 1.56 11.72 -27.85
CA GLY A 298 2.67 12.43 -27.20
C GLY A 298 2.27 13.71 -26.45
N ILE A 299 0.97 14.00 -26.33
CA ILE A 299 0.46 15.18 -25.59
C ILE A 299 1.01 15.18 -24.16
N PHE A 300 1.09 14.03 -23.51
CA PHE A 300 1.69 13.93 -22.17
C PHE A 300 3.18 14.30 -22.16
N LYS A 301 3.94 13.97 -23.23
CA LYS A 301 5.34 14.36 -23.34
C LYS A 301 5.50 15.87 -23.53
N SER A 302 4.54 16.53 -24.20
CA SER A 302 4.56 17.98 -24.38
C SER A 302 4.08 18.76 -23.15
N LEU A 303 3.10 18.23 -22.40
CA LEU A 303 2.59 18.84 -21.18
C LEU A 303 3.54 18.66 -19.99
N PHE A 304 4.27 17.57 -19.96
CA PHE A 304 5.26 17.25 -18.93
C PHE A 304 6.60 16.98 -19.60
N PRO A 305 7.29 18.02 -20.12
CA PRO A 305 8.62 17.85 -20.66
C PRO A 305 9.49 17.31 -19.54
N LEU A 306 9.96 16.07 -19.71
CA LEU A 306 10.92 15.46 -18.81
C LEU A 306 12.10 16.41 -18.79
N SER A 307 12.40 16.99 -17.64
CA SER A 307 13.38 18.07 -17.52
C SER A 307 14.68 17.66 -18.21
N SER A 308 15.01 18.40 -19.25
CA SER A 308 16.27 18.29 -19.98
C SER A 308 17.36 19.08 -19.28
N ASN A 309 17.44 19.00 -17.95
CA ASN A 309 18.52 19.62 -17.19
C ASN A 309 19.27 18.56 -16.41
#